data_cd061ef69b87196119b8c574481870fd
#
_entry.id   cd061ef69b87196119b8c574481870fd
#
_cell.length_a   1.000
_cell.length_b   1.000
_cell.length_c   1.000
_cell.angle_alpha   90.00
_cell.angle_beta   90.00
_cell.angle_gamma   90.00
#
_symmetry.space_group_name_H-M   'P 1'
#
loop_
_entity.id
_entity.type
_entity.pdbx_description
1 polymer ?
#
loop_
_entity_poly.entity_id
_entity_poly.type
_entity_poly.pdbx_seq_one_letter_code
_entity_poly.pdbx_strand_id
1 'polypeptide(L)'
;AAPAAAAPAQAMPTGVIQILTGANAGKELELTKNLTTLGKPGVQVAVITRRPHGYFITHVEGANYPVVNGTALDTHPRELKDHDVIELAGVKMEFFFKG
;
A
#
# COMPACT_ATOMS: atom_id res chain seq x y z
N ALA A 1 -30.59 -7.31 9.15
CA ALA A 1 -30.01 -7.35 8.84
C ALA A 1 -29.12 -6.94 8.82
N ALA A 2 -29.19 -6.67 9.02
CA ALA A 2 -28.61 -6.56 8.64
C ALA A 2 -27.79 -6.63 8.57
N PRO A 3 -27.64 -6.75 8.86
CA PRO A 3 -26.72 -6.76 8.71
C PRO A 3 -25.96 -6.99 8.16
N ALA A 4 -26.48 -7.50 8.02
CA ALA A 4 -25.69 -8.03 7.28
C ALA A 4 -25.09 -7.10 6.64
N ALA A 5 -25.76 -6.32 6.61
CA ALA A 5 -25.25 -5.36 5.94
C ALA A 5 -23.92 -5.08 6.23
N ALA A 6 -23.64 -5.19 7.34
CA ALA A 6 -22.35 -4.91 7.63
C ALA A 6 -21.45 -5.84 6.97
N ALA A 7 -21.97 -6.90 6.62
CA ALA A 7 -21.15 -7.87 6.02
C ALA A 7 -20.29 -7.35 4.93
N PRO A 8 -20.74 -6.54 4.07
CA PRO A 8 -19.89 -6.11 3.00
C PRO A 8 -18.62 -5.49 3.45
N ALA A 9 -18.65 -4.79 4.52
CA ALA A 9 -17.48 -4.13 4.95
C ALA A 9 -16.41 -5.11 5.34
N GLN A 10 -16.84 -6.22 5.86
CA GLN A 10 -15.88 -7.17 6.30
C GLN A 10 -15.38 -8.01 5.18
N ALA A 11 -16.02 -7.95 4.06
CA ALA A 11 -15.61 -8.80 2.97
C ALA A 11 -14.23 -8.47 2.47
N MET A 12 -13.75 -7.26 2.67
CA MET A 12 -12.41 -6.91 2.20
C MET A 12 -11.38 -7.22 3.27
N PRO A 13 -10.41 -8.08 2.98
CA PRO A 13 -9.37 -8.39 3.95
C PRO A 13 -8.46 -7.19 4.20
N THR A 14 -7.78 -7.23 5.33
CA THR A 14 -6.85 -6.17 5.67
C THR A 14 -5.59 -6.31 4.86
N GLY A 15 -5.18 -5.22 4.23
CA GLY A 15 -3.91 -5.19 3.53
C GLY A 15 -2.76 -5.02 4.49
N VAL A 16 -1.63 -5.60 4.15
CA VAL A 16 -0.42 -5.52 4.96
C VAL A 16 0.75 -5.18 4.06
N ILE A 17 1.64 -4.32 4.55
CA ILE A 17 2.91 -4.04 3.88
C ILE A 17 4.00 -4.70 4.69
N GLN A 18 4.75 -5.61 4.06
CA GLN A 18 5.92 -6.21 4.68
C GLN A 18 7.17 -5.62 4.07
N ILE A 19 8.05 -5.09 4.89
CA ILE A 19 9.29 -4.48 4.41
C ILE A 19 10.31 -5.58 4.17
N LEU A 20 10.81 -5.65 2.94
CA LEU A 20 11.70 -6.73 2.52
C LEU A 20 13.17 -6.37 2.63
N THR A 21 13.51 -5.08 2.47
CA THR A 21 14.91 -4.64 2.49
C THR A 21 15.04 -3.40 3.36
N GLY A 22 16.29 -3.04 3.69
CA GLY A 22 16.55 -1.84 4.47
C GLY A 22 16.61 -2.11 5.95
N ALA A 23 16.69 -1.04 6.74
CA ALA A 23 16.86 -1.15 8.19
C ALA A 23 15.65 -1.78 8.87
N ASN A 24 14.49 -1.69 8.24
CA ASN A 24 13.26 -2.23 8.82
C ASN A 24 12.82 -3.54 8.17
N ALA A 25 13.73 -4.22 7.48
CA ALA A 25 13.39 -5.47 6.83
C ALA A 25 12.77 -6.45 7.81
N GLY A 26 11.70 -7.10 7.40
CA GLY A 26 10.97 -8.05 8.23
C GLY A 26 9.81 -7.45 9.00
N LYS A 27 9.70 -6.14 9.06
CA LYS A 27 8.58 -5.51 9.76
C LYS A 27 7.35 -5.49 8.88
N GLU A 28 6.20 -5.55 9.53
CA GLU A 28 4.92 -5.51 8.84
C GLU A 28 4.09 -4.33 9.33
N LEU A 29 3.35 -3.73 8.41
CA LEU A 29 2.47 -2.63 8.72
C LEU A 29 1.07 -2.97 8.22
N GLU A 30 0.11 -3.07 9.14
CA GLU A 30 -1.27 -3.34 8.76
C GLU A 30 -1.95 -2.04 8.32
N LEU A 31 -2.64 -2.11 7.20
CA LEU A 31 -3.27 -0.94 6.61
C LEU A 31 -4.71 -0.82 7.11
N THR A 32 -4.86 -0.48 8.37
CA THR A 32 -6.17 -0.36 8.99
C THR A 32 -6.76 1.03 8.90
N LYS A 33 -5.96 2.01 8.51
CA LYS A 33 -6.41 3.39 8.36
C LYS A 33 -6.83 3.67 6.93
N ASN A 34 -7.61 4.72 6.76
CA ASN A 34 -8.03 5.12 5.41
C ASN A 34 -6.86 5.57 4.56
N LEU A 35 -5.87 6.18 5.19
CA LEU A 35 -4.66 6.66 4.50
C LEU A 35 -3.44 6.20 5.28
N THR A 36 -2.46 5.69 4.56
CA THR A 36 -1.18 5.30 5.14
C THR A 36 -0.08 5.93 4.31
N THR A 37 0.75 6.74 4.96
CA THR A 37 1.87 7.39 4.27
C THR A 37 3.09 6.52 4.35
N LEU A 38 3.73 6.30 3.21
CA LEU A 38 4.94 5.50 3.12
C LEU A 38 6.06 6.35 2.56
N GLY A 39 7.28 5.98 2.89
CA GLY A 39 8.45 6.60 2.31
C GLY A 39 9.13 7.57 3.26
N LYS A 40 9.96 8.41 2.70
CA LYS A 40 10.82 9.30 3.46
C LYS A 40 10.55 10.73 3.03
N PRO A 41 10.03 11.58 3.92
CA PRO A 41 9.77 12.98 3.57
C PRO A 41 11.05 13.64 3.05
N GLY A 42 10.89 14.44 2.00
CA GLY A 42 12.03 15.09 1.38
C GLY A 42 12.75 14.25 0.34
N VAL A 43 12.48 12.96 0.28
CA VAL A 43 13.10 12.06 -0.68
C VAL A 43 12.04 11.48 -1.61
N GLN A 44 11.14 10.69 -1.06
CA GLN A 44 10.08 10.07 -1.84
C GLN A 44 8.95 9.64 -0.90
N VAL A 45 7.74 10.09 -1.20
CA VAL A 45 6.58 9.77 -0.36
C VAL A 45 5.44 9.30 -1.24
N ALA A 46 4.77 8.25 -0.79
CA ALA A 46 3.56 7.76 -1.42
C ALA A 46 2.51 7.51 -0.35
N VAL A 47 1.27 7.49 -0.76
CA VAL A 47 0.15 7.26 0.15
C VAL A 47 -0.65 6.07 -0.34
N ILE A 48 -0.98 5.17 0.56
CA ILE A 48 -1.90 4.08 0.26
C ILE A 48 -3.26 4.46 0.81
N THR A 49 -4.26 4.46 -0.06
CA THR A 49 -5.63 4.78 0.30
C THR A 49 -6.42 3.49 0.39
N ARG A 50 -7.13 3.29 1.51
CA ARG A 50 -8.01 2.16 1.67
C ARG A 50 -9.41 2.56 1.22
N ARG A 51 -9.95 1.83 0.26
CA ARG A 51 -11.28 2.08 -0.27
C ARG A 51 -12.14 0.83 -0.09
N PRO A 52 -13.47 0.93 -0.22
CA PRO A 52 -14.34 -0.22 -0.01
C PRO A 52 -14.02 -1.43 -0.89
N HIS A 53 -13.43 -1.21 -2.04
CA HIS A 53 -13.15 -2.31 -2.96
C HIS A 53 -11.68 -2.51 -3.26
N GLY A 54 -10.80 -1.94 -2.46
CA GLY A 54 -9.39 -2.19 -2.66
C GLY A 54 -8.49 -1.14 -2.02
N TYR A 55 -7.20 -1.32 -2.25
CA TYR A 55 -6.18 -0.40 -1.78
C TYR A 55 -5.50 0.21 -3.00
N PHE A 56 -5.21 1.51 -2.91
CA PHE A 56 -4.60 2.23 -4.03
C PHE A 56 -3.38 2.97 -3.54
N ILE A 57 -2.32 2.97 -4.34
CA ILE A 57 -1.10 3.72 -4.02
C ILE A 57 -0.99 4.92 -4.94
N THR A 58 -0.65 6.07 -4.37
CA THR A 58 -0.53 7.32 -5.11
C THR A 58 0.81 7.96 -4.77
N HIS A 59 1.50 8.44 -5.80
CA HIS A 59 2.73 9.21 -5.61
C HIS A 59 2.39 10.61 -5.07
N VAL A 60 3.11 11.04 -4.05
CA VAL A 60 2.87 12.34 -3.42
C VAL A 60 4.06 13.26 -3.58
N GLU A 61 5.27 12.79 -3.29
CA GLU A 61 6.44 13.64 -3.26
C GLU A 61 7.67 12.91 -3.78
N GLY A 62 8.56 13.63 -4.43
CA GLY A 62 9.81 13.09 -4.91
C GLY A 62 9.92 13.11 -6.41
N ALA A 63 11.16 13.23 -6.92
CA ALA A 63 11.41 13.28 -8.36
C ALA A 63 11.16 11.93 -9.01
N ASN A 64 11.36 10.86 -8.27
CA ASN A 64 11.16 9.51 -8.79
C ASN A 64 9.85 8.96 -8.27
N TYR A 65 9.11 8.29 -9.13
CA TYR A 65 7.84 7.68 -8.75
C TYR A 65 8.09 6.30 -8.18
N PRO A 66 7.25 5.86 -7.24
CA PRO A 66 7.34 4.49 -6.74
C PRO A 66 7.19 3.49 -7.87
N VAL A 67 7.79 2.32 -7.69
CA VAL A 67 7.72 1.24 -8.68
C VAL A 67 6.92 0.10 -8.09
N VAL A 68 5.94 -0.40 -8.84
CA VAL A 68 5.14 -1.55 -8.43
C VAL A 68 5.34 -2.65 -9.46
N ASN A 69 5.89 -3.78 -9.02
CA ASN A 69 6.19 -4.93 -9.88
C ASN A 69 7.01 -4.54 -11.11
N GLY A 70 7.98 -3.65 -10.91
CA GLY A 70 8.87 -3.24 -11.99
C GLY A 70 8.33 -2.13 -12.87
N THR A 71 7.13 -1.63 -12.61
CA THR A 71 6.52 -0.57 -13.40
C THR A 71 6.37 0.68 -12.55
N ALA A 72 6.94 1.79 -13.01
CA ALA A 72 6.83 3.04 -12.27
C ALA A 72 5.39 3.56 -12.30
N LEU A 73 4.98 4.13 -11.18
CA LEU A 73 3.68 4.78 -11.11
C LEU A 73 3.68 6.03 -11.99
N ASP A 74 2.47 6.50 -12.29
CA ASP A 74 2.30 7.78 -12.95
C ASP A 74 1.50 8.69 -12.01
N THR A 75 0.81 9.68 -12.55
CA THR A 75 0.07 10.63 -11.72
C THR A 75 -1.26 10.09 -11.23
N HIS A 76 -1.62 8.88 -11.62
CA HIS A 76 -2.89 8.27 -11.23
C HIS A 76 -2.70 7.24 -10.13
N PRO A 77 -3.69 7.09 -9.26
CA PRO A 77 -3.65 6.02 -8.25
C PRO A 77 -3.60 4.66 -8.94
N ARG A 78 -2.84 3.73 -8.36
CA ARG A 78 -2.75 2.37 -8.87
C ARG A 78 -3.29 1.41 -7.85
N GLU A 79 -4.16 0.51 -8.26
CA GLU A 79 -4.70 -0.50 -7.38
C GLU A 79 -3.64 -1.51 -7.01
N LEU A 80 -3.54 -1.82 -5.72
CA LEU A 80 -2.61 -2.82 -5.22
C LEU A 80 -3.32 -4.17 -5.19
N LYS A 81 -2.58 -5.21 -5.57
CA LYS A 81 -3.08 -6.57 -5.56
C LYS A 81 -2.20 -7.41 -4.65
N ASP A 82 -2.74 -8.55 -4.24
CA ASP A 82 -2.03 -9.46 -3.38
C ASP A 82 -0.66 -9.80 -3.97
N HIS A 83 0.37 -9.70 -3.14
CA HIS A 83 1.76 -9.99 -3.52
C HIS A 83 2.39 -8.98 -4.47
N ASP A 84 1.86 -7.77 -4.54
CA ASP A 84 2.53 -6.71 -5.30
C ASP A 84 3.78 -6.26 -4.55
N VAL A 85 4.88 -6.09 -5.30
CA VAL A 85 6.14 -5.61 -4.73
C VAL A 85 6.29 -4.13 -5.06
N ILE A 86 6.47 -3.34 -4.03
CA ILE A 86 6.59 -1.88 -4.15
C ILE A 86 8.03 -1.48 -3.83
N GLU A 87 8.62 -0.66 -4.68
CA GLU A 87 9.93 -0.06 -4.41
C GLU A 87 9.73 1.42 -4.17
N LEU A 88 10.19 1.88 -3.02
CA LEU A 88 9.96 3.24 -2.59
C LEU A 88 11.13 3.70 -1.73
N ALA A 89 11.76 4.83 -2.10
CA ALA A 89 12.87 5.40 -1.34
C ALA A 89 14.00 4.39 -1.10
N GLY A 90 14.26 3.55 -2.10
CA GLY A 90 15.33 2.56 -1.99
C GLY A 90 14.97 1.33 -1.17
N VAL A 91 13.73 1.20 -0.77
CA VAL A 91 13.27 0.08 0.04
C VAL A 91 12.26 -0.74 -0.74
N LYS A 92 12.40 -2.05 -0.70
CA LYS A 92 11.41 -2.94 -1.30
C LYS A 92 10.46 -3.44 -0.23
N MET A 93 9.18 -3.52 -0.58
CA MET A 93 8.16 -4.00 0.34
C MET A 93 7.11 -4.75 -0.45
N GLU A 94 6.44 -5.68 0.20
CA GLU A 94 5.40 -6.47 -0.44
C GLU A 94 4.05 -6.14 0.16
N PHE A 95 3.06 -5.92 -0.71
CA PHE A 95 1.68 -5.74 -0.28
C PHE A 95 0.97 -7.08 -0.40
N PHE A 96 0.26 -7.49 0.64
CA PHE A 96 -0.53 -8.70 0.59
C PHE A 96 -1.74 -8.57 1.50
N PHE A 97 -2.73 -9.44 1.29
CA PHE A 97 -3.91 -9.45 2.12
C PHE A 97 -3.73 -10.45 3.25
N LYS A 98 -4.05 -10.01 4.45
CA LYS A 98 -3.96 -10.86 5.62
C LYS A 98 -5.24 -11.65 5.73
N GLY A 99 -5.10 -12.92 5.69
CA GLY A 99 -6.14 -13.75 5.95
C GLY A 99 -7.06 -14.39 5.28
#